data_df9136175199b927d36b56351c11c2cf
#
_entry.id   df9136175199b927d36b56351c11c2cf
#
_cell.length_a   1.000
_cell.length_b   1.000
_cell.length_c   1.000
_cell.angle_alpha   90.00
_cell.angle_beta   90.00
_cell.angle_gamma   90.00
#
_symmetry.space_group_name_H-M   'P 1'
#
loop_
_entity.id
_entity.type
_entity.pdbx_description
1 polymer ?
#
loop_
_entity_poly.entity_id
_entity_poly.type
_entity_poly.pdbx_seq_one_letter_code
_entity_poly.pdbx_strand_id
1 'polypeptide(L)'
;MELELKKLTKEFQEFKAVDDITLTMSNGVYGLLGVNGAGKTTLMRMLCTLIKPTSGSILCDGKDIFALDGEYRRILGYLPQEFGFYPEFSVHDYLMYIASIKGMRISIARKRVTELLRQVGLAKMQNRKMKKLSGGMKRRAGIAQAMLNNPKILILDEPTAGLDPNERIRFRNLISELSQDRLVLLSTHI
;
A
#
# COMPACT_ATOMS: atom_id res chain seq x y z
N MET A 1 6.67 12.85 -10.42
CA MET A 1 7.39 11.94 -9.49
C MET A 1 7.76 10.71 -10.29
N GLU A 2 8.99 10.26 -10.12
CA GLU A 2 9.55 9.10 -10.82
C GLU A 2 10.22 8.16 -9.80
N LEU A 3 9.96 6.87 -9.94
CA LEU A 3 10.55 5.82 -9.13
C LEU A 3 11.36 4.90 -10.05
N GLU A 4 12.69 4.87 -9.85
CA GLU A 4 13.62 4.13 -10.69
C GLU A 4 14.23 2.97 -9.90
N LEU A 5 14.21 1.78 -10.48
CA LEU A 5 14.93 0.60 -10.02
C LEU A 5 16.12 0.40 -10.95
N LYS A 6 17.35 0.30 -10.41
CA LYS A 6 18.57 0.15 -11.20
C LYS A 6 19.29 -1.14 -10.79
N LYS A 7 19.23 -2.16 -11.66
CA LYS A 7 19.87 -3.48 -11.48
C LYS A 7 19.57 -4.07 -10.09
N LEU A 8 18.30 -3.97 -9.70
CA LEU A 8 17.87 -4.30 -8.35
C LEU A 8 17.87 -5.79 -8.13
N THR A 9 18.65 -6.26 -7.16
CA THR A 9 18.76 -7.68 -6.81
C THR A 9 18.55 -7.88 -5.31
N LYS A 10 17.80 -8.91 -4.96
CA LYS A 10 17.69 -9.40 -3.58
C LYS A 10 17.93 -10.88 -3.52
N GLU A 11 18.93 -11.26 -2.76
CA GLU A 11 19.36 -12.62 -2.53
C GLU A 11 19.19 -12.98 -1.05
N PHE A 12 18.71 -14.18 -0.78
CA PHE A 12 18.62 -14.78 0.54
C PHE A 12 19.38 -16.11 0.50
N GLN A 13 20.52 -16.16 1.15
CA GLN A 13 21.46 -17.30 1.07
C GLN A 13 21.77 -17.67 -0.40
N GLU A 14 21.28 -18.79 -0.91
CA GLU A 14 21.50 -19.25 -2.28
C GLU A 14 20.33 -18.95 -3.23
N PHE A 15 19.26 -18.32 -2.73
CA PHE A 15 18.05 -18.04 -3.50
C PHE A 15 17.94 -16.56 -3.88
N LYS A 16 17.92 -16.26 -5.17
CA LYS A 16 17.63 -14.92 -5.68
C LYS A 16 16.13 -14.72 -5.79
N ALA A 17 15.56 -13.95 -4.87
CA ALA A 17 14.14 -13.61 -4.88
C ALA A 17 13.79 -12.51 -5.89
N VAL A 18 14.74 -11.61 -6.16
CA VAL A 18 14.66 -10.56 -7.19
C VAL A 18 16.02 -10.53 -7.87
N ASP A 19 16.06 -10.60 -9.21
CA ASP A 19 17.29 -10.67 -9.97
C ASP A 19 17.34 -9.62 -11.08
N ASP A 20 18.27 -8.68 -10.97
CA ASP A 20 18.62 -7.63 -11.96
C ASP A 20 17.43 -6.85 -12.56
N ILE A 21 16.49 -6.42 -11.73
CA ILE A 21 15.37 -5.62 -12.21
C ILE A 21 15.80 -4.18 -12.46
N THR A 22 15.58 -3.72 -13.69
CA THR A 22 15.71 -2.32 -14.08
C THR A 22 14.37 -1.84 -14.63
N LEU A 23 13.77 -0.84 -13.99
CA LEU A 23 12.44 -0.35 -14.32
C LEU A 23 12.27 1.09 -13.85
N THR A 24 11.63 1.91 -14.66
CA THR A 24 11.21 3.27 -14.29
C THR A 24 9.70 3.35 -14.27
N MET A 25 9.14 3.92 -13.21
CA MET A 25 7.70 4.08 -13.00
C MET A 25 7.39 5.54 -12.68
N SER A 26 6.33 6.06 -13.28
CA SER A 26 5.76 7.38 -12.98
C SER A 26 4.34 7.26 -12.43
N ASN A 27 3.55 8.34 -12.41
CA ASN A 27 2.15 8.26 -12.03
C ASN A 27 1.38 7.30 -12.94
N GLY A 28 0.48 6.51 -12.35
CA GLY A 28 -0.29 5.48 -13.04
C GLY A 28 -0.42 4.20 -12.24
N VAL A 29 -0.99 3.15 -12.85
CA VAL A 29 -1.19 1.85 -12.24
C VAL A 29 -0.23 0.82 -12.85
N TYR A 30 0.51 0.15 -12.00
CA TYR A 30 1.45 -0.92 -12.36
C TYR A 30 1.04 -2.22 -11.67
N GLY A 31 0.94 -3.29 -12.43
CA GLY A 31 0.60 -4.63 -11.93
C GLY A 31 1.81 -5.55 -11.93
N LEU A 32 2.17 -6.11 -10.78
CA LEU A 32 3.13 -7.21 -10.68
C LEU A 32 2.39 -8.54 -10.82
N LEU A 33 2.55 -9.17 -11.96
CA LEU A 33 1.96 -10.47 -12.27
C LEU A 33 2.96 -11.59 -11.99
N GLY A 34 2.49 -12.70 -11.47
CA GLY A 34 3.33 -13.88 -11.29
C GLY A 34 2.79 -14.86 -10.27
N VAL A 35 3.30 -16.08 -10.31
CA VAL A 35 2.97 -17.16 -9.37
C VAL A 35 3.46 -16.86 -7.95
N ASN A 36 3.02 -17.67 -6.99
CA ASN A 36 3.54 -17.59 -5.62
C ASN A 36 5.04 -17.88 -5.62
N GLY A 37 5.79 -17.12 -4.82
CA GLY A 37 7.25 -17.26 -4.76
C GLY A 37 8.02 -16.48 -5.85
N ALA A 38 7.37 -15.84 -6.82
CA ALA A 38 8.02 -15.06 -7.88
C ALA A 38 8.71 -13.76 -7.42
N GLY A 39 8.87 -13.54 -6.11
CA GLY A 39 9.57 -12.36 -5.57
C GLY A 39 8.75 -11.07 -5.46
N LYS A 40 7.45 -11.08 -5.83
CA LYS A 40 6.58 -9.88 -5.80
C LYS A 40 6.58 -9.18 -4.44
N THR A 41 6.29 -9.91 -3.37
CA THR A 41 6.27 -9.37 -1.99
C THR A 41 7.66 -8.88 -1.57
N THR A 42 8.74 -9.57 -1.99
CA THR A 42 10.12 -9.15 -1.73
C THR A 42 10.41 -7.79 -2.39
N LEU A 43 10.06 -7.64 -3.67
CA LEU A 43 10.20 -6.37 -4.38
C LEU A 43 9.41 -5.25 -3.67
N MET A 44 8.14 -5.50 -3.33
CA MET A 44 7.31 -4.52 -2.62
C MET A 44 7.89 -4.14 -1.26
N ARG A 45 8.44 -5.10 -0.50
CA ARG A 45 9.11 -4.82 0.78
C ARG A 45 10.36 -3.95 0.62
N MET A 46 11.12 -4.13 -0.46
CA MET A 46 12.25 -3.23 -0.78
C MET A 46 11.77 -1.83 -1.09
N LEU A 47 10.73 -1.70 -1.93
CA LEU A 47 10.10 -0.41 -2.24
C LEU A 47 9.48 0.27 -1.02
N CYS A 48 9.05 -0.49 -0.01
CA CYS A 48 8.55 0.03 1.26
C CYS A 48 9.65 0.30 2.29
N THR A 49 10.92 0.17 1.93
CA THR A 49 12.10 0.30 2.83
C THR A 49 12.10 -0.66 4.02
N LEU A 50 11.34 -1.76 3.93
CA LEU A 50 11.28 -2.78 4.99
C LEU A 50 12.48 -3.73 4.95
N ILE A 51 13.07 -3.94 3.76
CA ILE A 51 14.30 -4.70 3.56
C ILE A 51 15.19 -3.96 2.56
N LYS A 52 16.50 -4.07 2.72
CA LYS A 52 17.48 -3.51 1.77
C LYS A 52 17.75 -4.48 0.63
N PRO A 53 18.00 -4.00 -0.59
CA PRO A 53 18.50 -4.83 -1.67
C PRO A 53 19.88 -5.40 -1.32
N THR A 54 20.27 -6.50 -1.98
CA THR A 54 21.64 -7.06 -1.93
C THR A 54 22.55 -6.25 -2.84
N SER A 55 22.05 -5.84 -4.02
CA SER A 55 22.75 -4.95 -4.94
C SER A 55 21.75 -4.13 -5.76
N GLY A 56 22.25 -3.12 -6.48
CA GLY A 56 21.42 -2.15 -7.18
C GLY A 56 20.89 -1.06 -6.27
N SER A 57 20.03 -0.22 -6.79
CA SER A 57 19.45 0.93 -6.05
C SER A 57 18.01 1.20 -6.45
N ILE A 58 17.29 1.87 -5.56
CA ILE A 58 15.95 2.38 -5.80
C ILE A 58 15.98 3.88 -5.58
N LEU A 59 15.63 4.65 -6.61
CA LEU A 59 15.66 6.10 -6.56
C LEU A 59 14.25 6.66 -6.68
N CYS A 60 13.96 7.68 -5.89
CA CYS A 60 12.76 8.50 -6.00
C CYS A 60 13.18 9.92 -6.40
N ASP A 61 12.77 10.37 -7.59
CA ASP A 61 13.21 11.64 -8.16
C ASP A 61 14.75 11.82 -8.09
N GLY A 62 15.49 10.76 -8.49
CA GLY A 62 16.95 10.70 -8.53
C GLY A 62 17.67 10.53 -7.19
N LYS A 63 16.95 10.42 -6.07
CA LYS A 63 17.52 10.25 -4.72
C LYS A 63 17.24 8.85 -4.18
N ASP A 64 18.23 8.23 -3.58
CA ASP A 64 18.10 6.90 -2.96
C ASP A 64 17.06 6.90 -1.85
N ILE A 65 16.08 5.97 -1.91
CA ILE A 65 14.96 5.92 -0.97
C ILE A 65 15.39 5.57 0.45
N PHE A 66 16.49 4.85 0.62
CA PHE A 66 17.05 4.51 1.94
C PHE A 66 17.79 5.68 2.56
N ALA A 67 18.37 6.57 1.73
CA ALA A 67 18.95 7.82 2.17
C ALA A 67 17.88 8.86 2.54
N LEU A 68 16.76 8.91 1.80
CA LEU A 68 15.62 9.77 2.10
C LEU A 68 14.89 9.36 3.39
N ASP A 69 14.93 8.09 3.75
CA ASP A 69 14.36 7.52 4.97
C ASP A 69 12.95 8.01 5.32
N GLY A 70 12.80 8.85 6.34
CA GLY A 70 11.52 9.39 6.78
C GLY A 70 10.80 10.24 5.74
N GLU A 71 11.52 10.98 4.89
CA GLU A 71 10.92 11.79 3.81
C GLU A 71 10.23 10.90 2.79
N TYR A 72 10.87 9.81 2.37
CA TYR A 72 10.25 8.85 1.46
C TYR A 72 9.02 8.17 2.09
N ARG A 73 9.11 7.74 3.37
CA ARG A 73 7.98 7.10 4.05
C ARG A 73 6.77 8.03 4.24
N ARG A 74 6.95 9.35 4.26
CA ARG A 74 5.83 10.31 4.30
C ARG A 74 4.98 10.31 3.04
N ILE A 75 5.58 10.00 1.88
CA ILE A 75 4.88 9.95 0.59
C ILE A 75 4.47 8.53 0.20
N LEU A 76 4.71 7.54 1.07
CA LEU A 76 4.42 6.14 0.84
C LEU A 76 3.16 5.70 1.60
N GLY A 77 2.27 4.97 0.91
CA GLY A 77 1.20 4.19 1.50
C GLY A 77 1.42 2.71 1.20
N TYR A 78 1.25 1.85 2.18
CA TYR A 78 1.44 0.42 2.02
C TYR A 78 0.31 -0.39 2.64
N LEU A 79 -0.24 -1.31 1.85
CA LEU A 79 -1.17 -2.35 2.31
C LEU A 79 -0.50 -3.71 2.09
N PRO A 80 -0.02 -4.39 3.12
CA PRO A 80 0.51 -5.75 3.00
C PRO A 80 -0.60 -6.77 2.70
N GLN A 81 -0.21 -7.95 2.23
CA GLN A 81 -1.12 -9.07 1.98
C GLN A 81 -1.96 -9.40 3.21
N GLU A 82 -1.31 -9.49 4.36
CA GLU A 82 -1.95 -9.58 5.66
C GLU A 82 -1.66 -8.30 6.46
N PHE A 83 -2.68 -7.52 6.76
CA PHE A 83 -2.53 -6.35 7.61
C PHE A 83 -3.18 -6.60 8.97
N GLY A 84 -2.45 -6.25 10.02
CA GLY A 84 -2.93 -6.33 11.38
C GLY A 84 -3.96 -5.25 11.69
N PHE A 85 -4.98 -5.60 12.45
CA PHE A 85 -5.95 -4.65 12.98
C PHE A 85 -6.36 -5.04 14.40
N TYR A 86 -6.90 -4.08 15.14
CA TYR A 86 -7.45 -4.32 16.48
C TYR A 86 -8.91 -4.76 16.34
N PRO A 87 -9.26 -6.03 16.66
CA PRO A 87 -10.59 -6.60 16.40
C PRO A 87 -11.74 -5.85 17.08
N GLU A 88 -11.48 -5.27 18.25
CA GLU A 88 -12.49 -4.59 19.07
C GLU A 88 -12.65 -3.11 18.72
N PHE A 89 -11.71 -2.50 17.98
CA PHE A 89 -11.84 -1.12 17.54
C PHE A 89 -12.95 -0.99 16.50
N SER A 90 -13.68 0.13 16.54
CA SER A 90 -14.50 0.51 15.38
C SER A 90 -13.60 0.86 14.19
N VAL A 91 -14.16 0.87 12.99
CA VAL A 91 -13.40 1.28 11.79
C VAL A 91 -12.85 2.70 11.96
N HIS A 92 -13.66 3.61 12.50
CA HIS A 92 -13.26 4.98 12.80
C HIS A 92 -12.11 5.02 13.80
N ASP A 93 -12.22 4.33 14.95
CA ASP A 93 -11.21 4.36 16.00
C ASP A 93 -9.90 3.74 15.52
N TYR A 94 -9.98 2.68 14.72
CA TYR A 94 -8.82 2.07 14.08
C TYR A 94 -8.06 3.07 13.20
N LEU A 95 -8.77 3.78 12.31
CA LEU A 95 -8.14 4.77 11.43
C LEU A 95 -7.61 5.97 12.22
N MET A 96 -8.31 6.42 13.25
CA MET A 96 -7.83 7.50 14.14
C MET A 96 -6.58 7.09 14.91
N TYR A 97 -6.52 5.83 15.38
CA TYR A 97 -5.34 5.28 16.03
C TYR A 97 -4.13 5.26 15.08
N ILE A 98 -4.29 4.77 13.86
CA ILE A 98 -3.21 4.77 12.86
C ILE A 98 -2.79 6.21 12.50
N ALA A 99 -3.74 7.14 12.37
CA ALA A 99 -3.44 8.55 12.13
C ALA A 99 -2.60 9.16 13.26
N SER A 100 -2.89 8.77 14.51
CA SER A 100 -2.10 9.17 15.69
C SER A 100 -0.66 8.65 15.62
N ILE A 101 -0.46 7.36 15.29
CA ILE A 101 0.88 6.77 15.09
C ILE A 101 1.65 7.50 13.99
N LYS A 102 0.95 7.95 12.92
CA LYS A 102 1.55 8.75 11.84
C LYS A 102 1.82 10.21 12.23
N GLY A 103 1.57 10.61 13.48
CA GLY A 103 1.80 11.97 13.98
C GLY A 103 0.82 13.02 13.44
N MET A 104 -0.36 12.62 12.96
CA MET A 104 -1.35 13.56 12.44
C MET A 104 -2.03 14.32 13.59
N ARG A 105 -2.21 15.64 13.43
CA ARG A 105 -3.01 16.44 14.37
C ARG A 105 -4.46 15.95 14.36
N ILE A 106 -5.10 15.83 15.54
CA ILE A 106 -6.45 15.26 15.70
C ILE A 106 -7.48 15.90 14.77
N SER A 107 -7.49 17.24 14.64
CA SER A 107 -8.43 17.96 13.77
C SER A 107 -8.27 17.59 12.29
N ILE A 108 -7.03 17.40 11.82
CA ILE A 108 -6.70 16.98 10.47
C ILE A 108 -7.08 15.51 10.29
N ALA A 109 -6.73 14.66 11.25
CA ALA A 109 -7.03 13.23 11.23
C ALA A 109 -8.53 12.97 11.12
N ARG A 110 -9.37 13.65 11.92
CA ARG A 110 -10.83 13.51 11.88
C ARG A 110 -11.41 13.83 10.49
N LYS A 111 -10.99 14.93 9.88
CA LYS A 111 -11.43 15.31 8.52
C LYS A 111 -10.99 14.25 7.50
N ARG A 112 -9.72 13.85 7.56
CA ARG A 112 -9.15 12.88 6.64
C ARG A 112 -9.79 11.50 6.77
N VAL A 113 -10.01 11.01 7.98
CA VAL A 113 -10.70 9.73 8.24
C VAL A 113 -12.12 9.75 7.68
N THR A 114 -12.88 10.84 7.92
CA THR A 114 -14.24 10.98 7.39
C THR A 114 -14.26 10.95 5.86
N GLU A 115 -13.32 11.65 5.21
CA GLU A 115 -13.16 11.67 3.75
C GLU A 115 -12.85 10.27 3.22
N LEU A 116 -11.83 9.60 3.79
CA LEU A 116 -11.41 8.27 3.38
C LEU A 116 -12.50 7.23 3.57
N LEU A 117 -13.24 7.28 4.67
CA LEU A 117 -14.37 6.36 4.90
C LEU A 117 -15.47 6.50 3.83
N ARG A 118 -15.71 7.71 3.32
CA ARG A 118 -16.62 7.94 2.18
C ARG A 118 -16.02 7.36 0.90
N GLN A 119 -14.76 7.67 0.63
CA GLN A 119 -14.05 7.24 -0.59
C GLN A 119 -13.99 5.71 -0.71
N VAL A 120 -13.69 5.00 0.39
CA VAL A 120 -13.67 3.53 0.39
C VAL A 120 -15.05 2.89 0.61
N GLY A 121 -16.14 3.68 0.69
CA GLY A 121 -17.50 3.19 0.86
C GLY A 121 -17.80 2.55 2.22
N LEU A 122 -17.14 3.01 3.28
CA LEU A 122 -17.31 2.51 4.66
C LEU A 122 -17.96 3.53 5.61
N ALA A 123 -18.42 4.68 5.12
CA ALA A 123 -19.00 5.73 5.96
C ALA A 123 -20.14 5.24 6.87
N LYS A 124 -21.05 4.41 6.34
CA LYS A 124 -22.16 3.81 7.12
C LYS A 124 -21.70 2.75 8.12
N MET A 125 -20.48 2.25 7.99
CA MET A 125 -19.90 1.19 8.82
C MET A 125 -18.87 1.73 9.83
N GLN A 126 -18.67 3.04 9.91
CA GLN A 126 -17.60 3.65 10.70
C GLN A 126 -17.59 3.22 12.19
N ASN A 127 -18.77 3.00 12.78
CA ASN A 127 -18.91 2.57 14.18
C ASN A 127 -18.93 1.05 14.35
N ARG A 128 -18.82 0.27 13.26
CA ARG A 128 -18.80 -1.18 13.32
C ARG A 128 -17.42 -1.68 13.72
N LYS A 129 -17.36 -2.68 14.61
CA LYS A 129 -16.08 -3.28 15.04
C LYS A 129 -15.38 -3.98 13.87
N MET A 130 -14.06 -3.85 13.80
CA MET A 130 -13.23 -4.42 12.74
C MET A 130 -13.44 -5.94 12.58
N LYS A 131 -13.59 -6.68 13.67
CA LYS A 131 -13.86 -8.13 13.62
C LYS A 131 -15.18 -8.50 12.92
N LYS A 132 -16.16 -7.60 12.90
CA LYS A 132 -17.49 -7.81 12.30
C LYS A 132 -17.57 -7.41 10.83
N LEU A 133 -16.48 -6.96 10.22
CA LEU A 133 -16.41 -6.61 8.81
C LEU A 133 -16.22 -7.86 7.94
N SER A 134 -16.79 -7.85 6.73
CA SER A 134 -16.44 -8.83 5.69
C SER A 134 -14.97 -8.68 5.25
N GLY A 135 -14.43 -9.68 4.56
CA GLY A 135 -13.07 -9.61 4.02
C GLY A 135 -12.86 -8.39 3.13
N GLY A 136 -13.79 -8.11 2.21
CA GLY A 136 -13.74 -6.93 1.35
C GLY A 136 -13.84 -5.61 2.11
N MET A 137 -14.67 -5.54 3.16
CA MET A 137 -14.74 -4.35 4.03
C MET A 137 -13.42 -4.14 4.80
N LYS A 138 -12.82 -5.21 5.33
CA LYS A 138 -11.49 -5.14 5.98
C LYS A 138 -10.44 -4.63 5.01
N ARG A 139 -10.43 -5.15 3.78
CA ARG A 139 -9.48 -4.72 2.74
C ARG A 139 -9.64 -3.22 2.42
N ARG A 140 -10.87 -2.73 2.29
CA ARG A 140 -11.15 -1.30 2.09
C ARG A 140 -10.72 -0.44 3.28
N ALA A 141 -10.87 -0.91 4.50
CA ALA A 141 -10.32 -0.23 5.68
C ALA A 141 -8.78 -0.18 5.66
N GLY A 142 -8.12 -1.25 5.21
CA GLY A 142 -6.67 -1.27 4.99
C GLY A 142 -6.20 -0.29 3.92
N ILE A 143 -6.97 -0.11 2.83
CA ILE A 143 -6.68 0.92 1.82
C ILE A 143 -6.80 2.32 2.45
N ALA A 144 -7.89 2.58 3.21
CA ALA A 144 -8.06 3.84 3.90
C ALA A 144 -6.87 4.14 4.84
N GLN A 145 -6.39 3.13 5.58
CA GLN A 145 -5.19 3.23 6.41
C GLN A 145 -3.95 3.63 5.58
N ALA A 146 -3.72 2.97 4.44
CA ALA A 146 -2.59 3.26 3.57
C ALA A 146 -2.65 4.68 3.00
N MET A 147 -3.87 5.23 2.84
CA MET A 147 -4.15 6.55 2.26
C MET A 147 -4.15 7.71 3.26
N LEU A 148 -3.99 7.47 4.56
CA LEU A 148 -4.12 8.51 5.60
C LEU A 148 -3.23 9.72 5.36
N ASN A 149 -1.96 9.51 5.02
CA ASN A 149 -0.98 10.58 4.78
C ASN A 149 -1.00 11.14 3.35
N ASN A 150 -2.05 10.87 2.57
CA ASN A 150 -2.15 11.26 1.16
C ASN A 150 -0.90 10.90 0.35
N PRO A 151 -0.54 9.62 0.25
CA PRO A 151 0.71 9.19 -0.35
C PRO A 151 0.76 9.49 -1.85
N LYS A 152 1.96 9.77 -2.36
CA LYS A 152 2.25 9.86 -3.80
C LYS A 152 2.54 8.47 -4.41
N ILE A 153 2.95 7.52 -3.58
CA ILE A 153 3.21 6.13 -3.95
C ILE A 153 2.32 5.25 -3.09
N LEU A 154 1.50 4.41 -3.72
CA LEU A 154 0.63 3.45 -3.05
C LEU A 154 1.00 2.03 -3.48
N ILE A 155 1.45 1.22 -2.53
CA ILE A 155 1.84 -0.17 -2.76
C ILE A 155 0.82 -1.09 -2.10
N LEU A 156 0.24 -2.00 -2.88
CA LEU A 156 -0.85 -2.88 -2.47
C LEU A 156 -0.49 -4.33 -2.78
N ASP A 157 -0.21 -5.12 -1.74
CA ASP A 157 0.15 -6.53 -1.90
C ASP A 157 -1.11 -7.40 -1.88
N GLU A 158 -1.40 -8.04 -3.00
CA GLU A 158 -2.57 -8.89 -3.27
C GLU A 158 -3.91 -8.28 -2.79
N PRO A 159 -4.22 -7.06 -3.19
CA PRO A 159 -5.34 -6.32 -2.61
C PRO A 159 -6.70 -6.92 -2.94
N THR A 160 -6.81 -7.80 -3.94
CA THR A 160 -8.06 -8.45 -4.37
C THR A 160 -8.16 -9.91 -3.96
N ALA A 161 -7.19 -10.45 -3.21
CA ALA A 161 -7.22 -11.84 -2.75
C ALA A 161 -8.45 -12.08 -1.85
N GLY A 162 -9.20 -13.16 -2.14
CA GLY A 162 -10.37 -13.54 -1.37
C GLY A 162 -11.60 -12.62 -1.52
N LEU A 163 -11.59 -11.67 -2.46
CA LEU A 163 -12.74 -10.82 -2.77
C LEU A 163 -13.70 -11.52 -3.74
N ASP A 164 -15.01 -11.35 -3.51
CA ASP A 164 -16.02 -11.74 -4.49
C ASP A 164 -15.98 -10.85 -5.76
N PRO A 165 -16.61 -11.27 -6.89
CA PRO A 165 -16.57 -10.53 -8.14
C PRO A 165 -17.03 -9.06 -8.02
N ASN A 166 -18.08 -8.78 -7.24
CA ASN A 166 -18.60 -7.43 -7.07
C ASN A 166 -17.62 -6.54 -6.29
N GLU A 167 -16.98 -7.08 -5.24
CA GLU A 167 -15.95 -6.36 -4.50
C GLU A 167 -14.70 -6.10 -5.35
N ARG A 168 -14.34 -7.02 -6.26
CA ARG A 168 -13.23 -6.80 -7.23
C ARG A 168 -13.51 -5.64 -8.18
N ILE A 169 -14.75 -5.52 -8.68
CA ILE A 169 -15.16 -4.39 -9.53
C ILE A 169 -15.05 -3.07 -8.74
N ARG A 170 -15.60 -3.04 -7.52
CA ARG A 170 -15.51 -1.85 -6.64
C ARG A 170 -14.07 -1.47 -6.34
N PHE A 171 -13.23 -2.46 -6.07
CA PHE A 171 -11.80 -2.25 -5.85
C PHE A 171 -11.12 -1.65 -7.08
N ARG A 172 -11.39 -2.18 -8.27
CA ARG A 172 -10.83 -1.67 -9.54
C ARG A 172 -11.20 -0.21 -9.75
N ASN A 173 -12.46 0.16 -9.56
CA ASN A 173 -12.92 1.54 -9.69
C ASN A 173 -12.21 2.46 -8.68
N LEU A 174 -12.09 2.04 -7.41
CA LEU A 174 -11.36 2.77 -6.39
C LEU A 174 -9.89 2.99 -6.79
N ILE A 175 -9.19 1.98 -7.28
CA ILE A 175 -7.79 2.10 -7.72
C ILE A 175 -7.67 3.05 -8.91
N SER A 176 -8.61 2.98 -9.88
CA SER A 176 -8.64 3.90 -11.02
C SER A 176 -8.77 5.36 -10.58
N GLU A 177 -9.65 5.65 -9.62
CA GLU A 177 -9.76 7.00 -9.04
C GLU A 177 -8.48 7.44 -8.31
N LEU A 178 -7.91 6.53 -7.51
CA LEU A 178 -6.70 6.82 -6.72
C LEU A 178 -5.45 7.03 -7.57
N SER A 179 -5.39 6.45 -8.77
CA SER A 179 -4.19 6.48 -9.62
C SER A 179 -4.02 7.75 -10.45
N GLN A 180 -5.00 8.64 -10.47
CA GLN A 180 -4.98 9.83 -11.34
C GLN A 180 -3.80 10.77 -11.06
N ASP A 181 -3.38 10.87 -9.79
CA ASP A 181 -2.36 11.81 -9.33
C ASP A 181 -1.16 11.14 -8.63
N ARG A 182 -1.08 9.80 -8.66
CA ARG A 182 -0.07 9.03 -7.92
C ARG A 182 0.36 7.75 -8.64
N LEU A 183 1.47 7.20 -8.19
CA LEU A 183 1.91 5.88 -8.58
C LEU A 183 1.21 4.83 -7.71
N VAL A 184 0.53 3.88 -8.35
CA VAL A 184 -0.08 2.72 -7.67
C VAL A 184 0.59 1.45 -8.19
N LEU A 185 1.23 0.71 -7.31
CA LEU A 185 1.79 -0.60 -7.59
C LEU A 185 0.99 -1.67 -6.85
N LEU A 186 0.47 -2.64 -7.58
CA LEU A 186 -0.26 -3.75 -6.97
C LEU A 186 0.26 -5.10 -7.44
N SER A 187 0.27 -6.09 -6.56
CA SER A 187 0.52 -7.48 -6.94
C SER A 187 -0.80 -8.21 -7.19
N THR A 188 -0.78 -9.16 -8.11
CA THR A 188 -1.91 -10.06 -8.35
C THR A 188 -1.39 -11.40 -8.83
N HIS A 189 -2.19 -12.46 -8.61
CA HIS A 189 -1.97 -13.75 -9.23
C HIS A 189 -2.60 -13.79 -10.62
N ILE A 190 -2.00 -14.57 -11.49
CA ILE A 190 -2.55 -14.92 -12.81
C ILE A 190 -3.58 -16.03 -12.61
#